data_682957500e9b7bded3fd3af45906029d
#
_entry.id   682957500e9b7bded3fd3af45906029d
#
_cell.length_a   1.000
_cell.length_b   1.000
_cell.length_c   1.000
_cell.angle_alpha   90.00
_cell.angle_beta   90.00
_cell.angle_gamma   90.00
#
_symmetry.space_group_name_H-M   'P 1'
#
loop_
_entity.id
_entity.type
_entity.pdbx_description
1 polymer ?
#
loop_
_entity_poly.entity_id
_entity_poly.type
_entity_poly.pdbx_seq_one_letter_code
_entity_poly.pdbx_strand_id
1 'polypeptide(L)'
;MREKIYVGLVHYPVYNKNSEIVSTSVTNFDIHDISRTCRTYDIKNYFIITPLEAQKILTSRIIGFWQDGGEGAEFNKNRNEAFEKTRLMDSIEDGIKAIEEIEGVKPEIITTSAKNFINSVDYKSLSKEMYEDDKPYLLLFGTGWGLIDEVMDMSYKILNPIRGNTEYNHLSVRSAVSIILDRLFGDEWYNKKLNKIILELLIDSSSFYFHF
;
A
#
# COMPACT_ATOMS: atom_id res chain seq x y z
N MET A 1 12.69 0.32 9.71
CA MET A 1 11.91 -0.91 9.89
C MET A 1 10.65 -0.91 9.02
N ARG A 2 10.84 -0.70 7.71
CA ARG A 2 9.76 -0.76 6.69
C ARG A 2 9.63 -2.15 6.06
N GLU A 3 10.46 -3.09 6.49
CA GLU A 3 10.61 -4.41 5.85
C GLU A 3 9.41 -5.34 6.05
N LYS A 4 8.38 -4.90 6.78
CA LYS A 4 7.21 -5.72 7.14
C LYS A 4 5.88 -5.11 6.69
N ILE A 5 5.91 -4.26 5.65
CA ILE A 5 4.69 -3.65 5.09
C ILE A 5 4.32 -4.37 3.80
N TYR A 6 3.05 -4.75 3.72
CA TYR A 6 2.44 -5.46 2.61
C TYR A 6 1.24 -4.69 2.06
N VAL A 7 1.03 -4.77 0.76
CA VAL A 7 -0.13 -4.15 0.09
C VAL A 7 -0.95 -5.24 -0.58
N GLY A 8 -2.26 -5.24 -0.36
CA GLY A 8 -3.21 -6.13 -1.01
C GLY A 8 -4.22 -5.35 -1.84
N LEU A 9 -4.27 -5.59 -3.16
CA LEU A 9 -5.32 -5.11 -4.03
C LEU A 9 -6.39 -6.18 -4.17
N VAL A 10 -7.57 -5.91 -3.63
CA VAL A 10 -8.68 -6.86 -3.56
C VAL A 10 -9.59 -6.68 -4.76
N HIS A 11 -9.61 -7.69 -5.63
CA HIS A 11 -10.56 -7.79 -6.74
C HIS A 11 -11.79 -8.65 -6.39
N TYR A 12 -11.69 -9.42 -5.31
CA TYR A 12 -12.77 -10.18 -4.70
C TYR A 12 -12.41 -10.45 -3.22
N PRO A 13 -13.37 -10.32 -2.31
CA PRO A 13 -14.73 -9.82 -2.48
C PRO A 13 -14.78 -8.28 -2.39
N VAL A 14 -15.56 -7.67 -3.29
CA VAL A 14 -15.80 -6.21 -3.30
C VAL A 14 -17.26 -5.91 -3.65
N TYR A 15 -17.73 -4.71 -3.31
CA TYR A 15 -19.07 -4.27 -3.70
C TYR A 15 -19.12 -3.73 -5.13
N ASN A 16 -20.27 -3.91 -5.78
CA ASN A 16 -20.68 -3.15 -6.95
C ASN A 16 -21.59 -1.96 -6.54
N LYS A 17 -22.10 -1.21 -7.53
CA LYS A 17 -22.99 -0.06 -7.31
C LYS A 17 -24.30 -0.40 -6.59
N ASN A 18 -24.73 -1.66 -6.62
CA ASN A 18 -25.96 -2.14 -5.98
C ASN A 18 -25.70 -2.78 -4.62
N SER A 19 -24.48 -2.67 -4.06
CA SER A 19 -24.03 -3.36 -2.85
C SER A 19 -24.09 -4.88 -2.96
N GLU A 20 -23.95 -5.44 -4.16
CA GLU A 20 -23.80 -6.87 -4.37
C GLU A 20 -22.31 -7.22 -4.35
N ILE A 21 -21.98 -8.39 -3.79
CA ILE A 21 -20.60 -8.90 -3.74
C ILE A 21 -20.22 -9.43 -5.13
N VAL A 22 -19.19 -8.86 -5.69
CA VAL A 22 -18.71 -9.20 -7.03
C VAL A 22 -17.20 -9.33 -7.09
N SER A 23 -16.72 -9.92 -8.18
CA SER A 23 -15.32 -9.85 -8.60
C SER A 23 -15.14 -8.77 -9.65
N THR A 24 -14.07 -8.01 -9.56
CA THR A 24 -13.65 -7.07 -10.60
C THR A 24 -12.48 -7.62 -11.41
N SER A 25 -12.29 -7.08 -12.62
CA SER A 25 -11.16 -7.49 -13.46
C SER A 25 -9.85 -6.83 -12.99
N VAL A 26 -8.79 -7.62 -12.97
CA VAL A 26 -7.41 -7.10 -12.86
C VAL A 26 -7.06 -6.36 -14.14
N THR A 27 -6.60 -5.13 -14.04
CA THR A 27 -6.15 -4.37 -15.21
C THR A 27 -4.62 -4.36 -15.31
N ASN A 28 -4.11 -4.24 -16.53
CA ASN A 28 -2.67 -4.10 -16.76
C ASN A 28 -2.07 -2.89 -16.01
N PHE A 29 -2.86 -1.82 -15.88
CA PHE A 29 -2.44 -0.64 -15.13
C PHE A 29 -2.30 -0.89 -13.64
N ASP A 30 -3.18 -1.69 -13.03
CA ASP A 30 -3.09 -2.04 -11.60
C ASP A 30 -1.81 -2.80 -11.31
N ILE A 31 -1.48 -3.76 -12.20
CA ILE A 31 -0.26 -4.56 -12.08
C ILE A 31 0.97 -3.65 -12.15
N HIS A 32 1.08 -2.80 -13.18
CA HIS A 32 2.26 -1.98 -13.42
C HIS A 32 2.42 -0.82 -12.42
N ASP A 33 1.36 -0.05 -12.21
CA ASP A 33 1.45 1.19 -11.44
C ASP A 33 1.62 0.90 -9.95
N ILE A 34 0.88 -0.08 -9.42
CA ILE A 34 0.97 -0.43 -7.99
C ILE A 34 2.29 -1.14 -7.69
N SER A 35 2.77 -2.06 -8.55
CA SER A 35 4.09 -2.68 -8.37
C SER A 35 5.21 -1.65 -8.27
N ARG A 36 5.20 -0.65 -9.16
CA ARG A 36 6.19 0.44 -9.15
C ARG A 36 6.07 1.33 -7.92
N THR A 37 4.84 1.66 -7.52
CA THR A 37 4.59 2.41 -6.29
C THR A 37 5.09 1.64 -5.08
N CYS A 38 4.78 0.36 -4.96
CA CYS A 38 5.26 -0.51 -3.89
C CYS A 38 6.80 -0.59 -3.86
N ARG A 39 7.45 -0.67 -5.03
CA ARG A 39 8.92 -0.65 -5.10
C ARG A 39 9.51 0.68 -4.65
N THR A 40 8.87 1.82 -5.00
CA THR A 40 9.30 3.16 -4.61
C THR A 40 9.30 3.35 -3.10
N TYR A 41 8.28 2.84 -2.41
CA TYR A 41 8.14 2.96 -0.95
C TYR A 41 8.69 1.75 -0.18
N ASP A 42 9.44 0.87 -0.84
CA ASP A 42 10.07 -0.33 -0.28
C ASP A 42 9.11 -1.28 0.44
N ILE A 43 7.90 -1.41 -0.10
CA ILE A 43 6.90 -2.38 0.35
C ILE A 43 7.44 -3.79 0.12
N LYS A 44 7.25 -4.67 1.10
CA LYS A 44 7.83 -6.02 1.05
C LYS A 44 7.22 -6.89 -0.04
N ASN A 45 5.87 -6.98 -0.09
CA ASN A 45 5.18 -7.60 -1.20
C ASN A 45 3.88 -6.85 -1.55
N TYR A 46 3.54 -6.93 -2.83
CA TYR A 46 2.27 -6.51 -3.39
C TYR A 46 1.47 -7.74 -3.78
N PHE A 47 0.30 -7.93 -3.17
CA PHE A 47 -0.62 -9.02 -3.44
C PHE A 47 -1.76 -8.56 -4.35
N ILE A 48 -1.96 -9.25 -5.46
CA ILE A 48 -3.13 -9.12 -6.32
C ILE A 48 -4.06 -10.25 -5.94
N ILE A 49 -5.21 -9.93 -5.34
CA ILE A 49 -6.10 -10.90 -4.72
C ILE A 49 -7.32 -11.13 -5.61
N THR A 50 -7.41 -12.30 -6.22
CA THR A 50 -8.51 -12.70 -7.10
C THR A 50 -8.63 -14.22 -7.18
N PRO A 51 -9.85 -14.80 -7.00
CA PRO A 51 -10.07 -16.25 -7.15
C PRO A 51 -10.27 -16.65 -8.61
N LEU A 52 -10.40 -15.68 -9.55
CA LEU A 52 -10.74 -15.97 -10.94
C LEU A 52 -9.55 -16.50 -11.72
N GLU A 53 -9.59 -17.78 -12.08
CA GLU A 53 -8.49 -18.48 -12.77
C GLU A 53 -8.06 -17.77 -14.06
N ALA A 54 -9.01 -17.30 -14.88
CA ALA A 54 -8.69 -16.58 -16.11
C ALA A 54 -7.90 -15.28 -15.85
N GLN A 55 -8.20 -14.58 -14.75
CA GLN A 55 -7.46 -13.38 -14.33
C GLN A 55 -6.07 -13.73 -13.84
N LYS A 56 -5.94 -14.83 -13.08
CA LYS A 56 -4.65 -15.30 -12.58
C LYS A 56 -3.72 -15.69 -13.74
N ILE A 57 -4.23 -16.43 -14.71
CA ILE A 57 -3.45 -16.81 -15.90
C ILE A 57 -2.96 -15.57 -16.66
N LEU A 58 -3.83 -14.60 -16.92
CA LEU A 58 -3.45 -13.38 -17.61
C LEU A 58 -2.43 -12.58 -16.83
N THR A 59 -2.69 -12.37 -15.53
CA THR A 59 -1.80 -11.61 -14.65
C THR A 59 -0.43 -12.28 -14.52
N SER A 60 -0.39 -13.60 -14.37
CA SER A 60 0.87 -14.38 -14.32
C SER A 60 1.69 -14.21 -15.60
N ARG A 61 1.05 -14.20 -16.79
CA ARG A 61 1.74 -13.96 -18.05
C ARG A 61 2.34 -12.56 -18.13
N ILE A 62 1.62 -11.55 -17.65
CA ILE A 62 2.11 -10.17 -17.63
C ILE A 62 3.29 -10.05 -16.67
N ILE A 63 3.18 -10.59 -15.45
CA ILE A 63 4.26 -10.58 -14.47
C ILE A 63 5.48 -11.34 -15.01
N GLY A 64 5.28 -12.57 -15.50
CA GLY A 64 6.35 -13.42 -16.03
C GLY A 64 7.10 -12.83 -17.23
N PHE A 65 6.42 -11.99 -18.04
CA PHE A 65 7.10 -11.28 -19.13
C PHE A 65 8.19 -10.31 -18.61
N TRP A 66 8.01 -9.73 -17.41
CA TRP A 66 8.92 -8.75 -16.83
C TRP A 66 9.89 -9.33 -15.79
N GLN A 67 9.68 -10.57 -15.33
CA GLN A 67 10.57 -11.24 -14.39
C GLN A 67 11.76 -11.92 -15.10
N ASP A 68 12.74 -12.37 -14.33
CA ASP A 68 13.92 -13.04 -14.84
C ASP A 68 13.56 -14.25 -15.72
N GLY A 69 14.18 -14.30 -16.92
CA GLY A 69 13.84 -15.25 -17.96
C GLY A 69 12.72 -14.82 -18.89
N GLY A 70 12.02 -13.72 -18.59
CA GLY A 70 11.04 -13.10 -19.47
C GLY A 70 11.68 -12.13 -20.46
N GLU A 71 11.08 -11.99 -21.66
CA GLU A 71 11.61 -11.11 -22.71
C GLU A 71 11.71 -9.64 -22.31
N GLY A 72 10.81 -9.18 -21.40
CA GLY A 72 10.78 -7.79 -20.91
C GLY A 72 11.85 -7.44 -19.90
N ALA A 73 12.41 -8.43 -19.18
CA ALA A 73 13.38 -8.22 -18.11
C ALA A 73 14.65 -7.51 -18.60
N GLU A 74 15.12 -7.83 -19.79
CA GLU A 74 16.32 -7.21 -20.40
C GLU A 74 16.05 -5.78 -20.87
N PHE A 75 14.80 -5.46 -21.28
CA PHE A 75 14.43 -4.14 -21.78
C PHE A 75 14.34 -3.10 -20.68
N ASN A 76 13.93 -3.50 -19.46
CA ASN A 76 13.72 -2.55 -18.38
C ASN A 76 13.95 -3.19 -17.01
N LYS A 77 15.18 -3.11 -16.52
CA LYS A 77 15.61 -3.63 -15.22
C LYS A 77 14.80 -3.06 -14.05
N ASN A 78 14.48 -1.76 -14.06
CA ASN A 78 13.68 -1.13 -13.00
C ASN A 78 12.27 -1.71 -12.93
N ARG A 79 11.73 -2.14 -14.06
CA ARG A 79 10.41 -2.78 -14.12
C ARG A 79 10.48 -4.22 -13.60
N ASN A 80 11.51 -4.96 -13.95
CA ASN A 80 11.80 -6.28 -13.37
C ASN A 80 11.80 -6.19 -11.84
N GLU A 81 12.63 -5.32 -11.25
CA GLU A 81 12.71 -5.12 -9.82
C GLU A 81 11.35 -4.81 -9.16
N ALA A 82 10.49 -4.02 -9.84
CA ALA A 82 9.16 -3.72 -9.31
C ALA A 82 8.25 -4.96 -9.25
N PHE A 83 8.38 -5.85 -10.24
CA PHE A 83 7.57 -7.06 -10.32
C PHE A 83 8.06 -8.21 -9.43
N GLU A 84 9.33 -8.22 -9.02
CA GLU A 84 9.87 -9.23 -8.09
C GLU A 84 9.06 -9.35 -6.79
N LYS A 85 8.49 -8.24 -6.33
CA LYS A 85 7.70 -8.17 -5.10
C LYS A 85 6.20 -8.43 -5.31
N THR A 86 5.76 -8.67 -6.56
CA THR A 86 4.34 -8.89 -6.89
C THR A 86 3.98 -10.36 -6.83
N ARG A 87 2.89 -10.70 -6.15
CA ARG A 87 2.39 -12.08 -5.97
C ARG A 87 0.88 -12.13 -6.23
N LEU A 88 0.41 -13.25 -6.77
CA LEU A 88 -1.01 -13.56 -6.88
C LEU A 88 -1.47 -14.36 -5.67
N MET A 89 -2.65 -14.01 -5.16
CA MET A 89 -3.32 -14.71 -4.07
C MET A 89 -4.74 -15.05 -4.47
N ASP A 90 -5.24 -16.20 -4.04
CA ASP A 90 -6.62 -16.63 -4.30
C ASP A 90 -7.59 -15.92 -3.37
N SER A 91 -7.16 -15.60 -2.15
CA SER A 91 -7.96 -14.95 -1.11
C SER A 91 -7.13 -14.01 -0.24
N ILE A 92 -7.80 -13.20 0.59
CA ILE A 92 -7.15 -12.38 1.62
C ILE A 92 -6.47 -13.28 2.65
N GLU A 93 -7.11 -14.39 3.00
CA GLU A 93 -6.60 -15.39 3.95
C GLU A 93 -5.29 -16.00 3.47
N ASP A 94 -5.15 -16.26 2.16
CA ASP A 94 -3.87 -16.76 1.61
C ASP A 94 -2.78 -15.70 1.68
N GLY A 95 -3.12 -14.43 1.48
CA GLY A 95 -2.21 -13.32 1.70
C GLY A 95 -1.75 -13.23 3.16
N ILE A 96 -2.67 -13.36 4.11
CA ILE A 96 -2.36 -13.38 5.56
C ILE A 96 -1.44 -14.55 5.91
N LYS A 97 -1.75 -15.77 5.42
CA LYS A 97 -0.90 -16.94 5.65
C LYS A 97 0.51 -16.77 5.08
N ALA A 98 0.61 -16.23 3.86
CA ALA A 98 1.92 -15.98 3.24
C ALA A 98 2.76 -14.99 4.07
N ILE A 99 2.14 -13.99 4.68
CA ILE A 99 2.82 -13.06 5.59
C ILE A 99 3.23 -13.80 6.88
N GLU A 100 2.32 -14.57 7.48
CA GLU A 100 2.60 -15.34 8.70
C GLU A 100 3.76 -16.34 8.50
N GLU A 101 3.85 -16.98 7.34
CA GLU A 101 4.97 -17.86 6.99
C GLU A 101 6.31 -17.11 6.87
N ILE A 102 6.30 -15.88 6.38
CA ILE A 102 7.50 -15.05 6.22
C ILE A 102 7.95 -14.42 7.55
N GLU A 103 6.99 -13.89 8.33
CA GLU A 103 7.26 -13.07 9.51
C GLU A 103 7.15 -13.83 10.83
N GLY A 104 6.58 -15.06 10.81
CA GLY A 104 6.33 -15.88 12.00
C GLY A 104 5.14 -15.41 12.85
N VAL A 105 4.42 -14.35 12.42
CA VAL A 105 3.28 -13.77 13.11
C VAL A 105 2.28 -13.20 12.09
N LYS A 106 0.99 -13.22 12.41
CA LYS A 106 -0.06 -12.64 11.56
C LYS A 106 0.08 -11.13 11.44
N PRO A 107 -0.22 -10.57 10.25
CA PRO A 107 -0.20 -9.13 10.07
C PRO A 107 -1.38 -8.44 10.76
N GLU A 108 -1.17 -7.21 11.20
CA GLU A 108 -2.24 -6.28 11.50
C GLU A 108 -2.87 -5.77 10.19
N ILE A 109 -4.18 -5.88 10.05
CA ILE A 109 -4.89 -5.53 8.81
C ILE A 109 -5.31 -4.07 8.87
N ILE A 110 -4.90 -3.30 7.87
CA ILE A 110 -5.33 -1.92 7.67
C ILE A 110 -6.20 -1.87 6.43
N THR A 111 -7.45 -1.47 6.60
CA THR A 111 -8.36 -1.27 5.46
C THR A 111 -8.45 0.19 5.05
N THR A 112 -8.75 0.40 3.78
CA THR A 112 -8.90 1.72 3.18
C THR A 112 -10.29 1.88 2.57
N SER A 113 -10.84 3.09 2.64
CA SER A 113 -12.14 3.42 2.06
C SER A 113 -12.20 4.89 1.66
N ALA A 114 -13.05 5.21 0.67
CA ALA A 114 -13.43 6.59 0.38
C ALA A 114 -14.51 7.14 1.37
N LYS A 115 -15.16 6.25 2.12
CA LYS A 115 -16.17 6.60 3.13
C LYS A 115 -15.50 6.97 4.46
N ASN A 116 -16.20 7.78 5.26
CA ASN A 116 -15.77 8.07 6.63
C ASN A 116 -16.28 7.00 7.58
N PHE A 117 -15.41 6.59 8.50
CA PHE A 117 -15.74 5.75 9.64
C PHE A 117 -15.39 6.48 10.93
N ILE A 118 -16.25 6.35 11.96
CA ILE A 118 -16.09 7.05 13.25
C ILE A 118 -14.78 6.64 13.94
N ASN A 119 -14.36 5.39 13.76
CA ASN A 119 -13.17 4.78 14.34
C ASN A 119 -11.95 4.77 13.42
N SER A 120 -11.96 5.57 12.34
CA SER A 120 -10.81 5.65 11.46
C SER A 120 -9.65 6.44 12.08
N VAL A 121 -8.42 6.07 11.70
CA VAL A 121 -7.19 6.67 12.19
C VAL A 121 -6.56 7.59 11.14
N ASP A 122 -5.86 8.62 11.60
CA ASP A 122 -5.12 9.51 10.71
C ASP A 122 -3.78 8.91 10.28
N TYR A 123 -3.27 9.42 9.15
CA TYR A 123 -2.04 8.94 8.52
C TYR A 123 -0.81 9.05 9.43
N LYS A 124 -0.70 10.15 10.17
CA LYS A 124 0.48 10.43 11.01
C LYS A 124 0.53 9.49 12.21
N SER A 125 -0.59 9.26 12.85
CA SER A 125 -0.69 8.34 13.99
C SER A 125 -0.39 6.90 13.56
N LEU A 126 -0.96 6.46 12.43
CA LEU A 126 -0.71 5.12 11.90
C LEU A 126 0.74 4.96 11.42
N SER A 127 1.29 5.94 10.70
CA SER A 127 2.69 5.94 10.29
C SER A 127 3.63 5.82 11.48
N LYS A 128 3.41 6.61 12.52
CA LYS A 128 4.22 6.56 13.76
C LYS A 128 4.17 5.16 14.39
N GLU A 129 2.99 4.58 14.53
CA GLU A 129 2.81 3.23 15.09
C GLU A 129 3.55 2.17 14.27
N MET A 130 3.41 2.18 12.94
CA MET A 130 4.13 1.28 12.03
C MET A 130 5.65 1.40 12.11
N TYR A 131 6.16 2.58 12.53
CA TYR A 131 7.59 2.79 12.75
C TYR A 131 8.09 2.30 14.10
N GLU A 132 7.24 2.41 15.12
CA GLU A 132 7.59 2.06 16.51
C GLU A 132 7.33 0.57 16.81
N ASP A 133 6.44 -0.06 16.05
CA ASP A 133 6.03 -1.44 16.19
C ASP A 133 6.87 -2.36 15.27
N ASP A 134 7.16 -3.56 15.70
CA ASP A 134 7.87 -4.60 14.91
C ASP A 134 6.92 -5.60 14.25
N LYS A 135 5.63 -5.30 14.20
CA LYS A 135 4.62 -6.16 13.58
C LYS A 135 4.55 -6.01 12.07
N PRO A 136 4.17 -7.05 11.33
CA PRO A 136 3.80 -6.92 9.93
C PRO A 136 2.44 -6.27 9.77
N TYR A 137 2.30 -5.46 8.72
CA TYR A 137 1.05 -4.78 8.37
C TYR A 137 0.63 -5.11 6.94
N LEU A 138 -0.65 -5.44 6.75
CA LEU A 138 -1.27 -5.66 5.44
C LEU A 138 -2.28 -4.55 5.15
N LEU A 139 -1.94 -3.66 4.22
CA LEU A 139 -2.82 -2.58 3.76
C LEU A 139 -3.70 -3.11 2.64
N LEU A 140 -5.02 -3.18 2.85
CA LEU A 140 -6.00 -3.65 1.87
C LEU A 140 -6.67 -2.48 1.13
N PHE A 141 -6.65 -2.58 -0.18
CA PHE A 141 -7.29 -1.65 -1.10
C PHE A 141 -8.36 -2.37 -1.90
N GLY A 142 -9.60 -1.90 -1.82
CA GLY A 142 -10.71 -2.43 -2.61
C GLY A 142 -10.78 -1.82 -3.99
N THR A 143 -11.31 -2.59 -4.94
CA THR A 143 -11.69 -2.13 -6.27
C THR A 143 -13.21 -1.94 -6.34
N GLY A 144 -13.77 -1.57 -7.50
CA GLY A 144 -15.21 -1.38 -7.66
C GLY A 144 -15.78 -0.31 -6.73
N TRP A 145 -16.72 -0.69 -5.88
CA TRP A 145 -17.35 0.19 -4.87
C TRP A 145 -16.77 0.01 -3.46
N GLY A 146 -15.62 -0.67 -3.37
CA GLY A 146 -14.88 -0.83 -2.12
C GLY A 146 -14.97 -2.24 -1.52
N LEU A 147 -14.25 -2.41 -0.42
CA LEU A 147 -14.23 -3.65 0.36
C LEU A 147 -15.60 -3.90 0.98
N ILE A 148 -15.96 -5.18 1.12
CA ILE A 148 -17.20 -5.59 1.78
C ILE A 148 -17.08 -5.43 3.30
N ASP A 149 -18.23 -5.41 3.98
CA ASP A 149 -18.28 -5.17 5.43
C ASP A 149 -17.50 -6.24 6.21
N GLU A 150 -17.57 -7.50 5.80
CA GLU A 150 -16.82 -8.59 6.41
C GLU A 150 -15.29 -8.37 6.36
N VAL A 151 -14.79 -7.79 5.27
CA VAL A 151 -13.37 -7.44 5.16
C VAL A 151 -13.05 -6.20 6.00
N MET A 152 -13.98 -5.24 6.07
CA MET A 152 -13.82 -4.07 6.94
C MET A 152 -13.81 -4.48 8.42
N ASP A 153 -14.60 -5.47 8.82
CA ASP A 153 -14.66 -5.99 10.20
C ASP A 153 -13.39 -6.74 10.63
N MET A 154 -12.60 -7.24 9.67
CA MET A 154 -11.29 -7.84 9.96
C MET A 154 -10.22 -6.81 10.32
N SER A 155 -10.49 -5.51 10.18
CA SER A 155 -9.49 -4.47 10.32
C SER A 155 -9.03 -4.30 11.76
N TYR A 156 -7.73 -4.30 11.95
CA TYR A 156 -7.11 -3.72 13.14
C TYR A 156 -7.40 -2.22 13.21
N LYS A 157 -7.22 -1.53 12.07
CA LYS A 157 -7.57 -0.10 11.90
C LYS A 157 -8.10 0.19 10.50
N ILE A 158 -8.99 1.18 10.41
CA ILE A 158 -9.48 1.75 9.17
C ILE A 158 -8.77 3.10 8.97
N LEU A 159 -8.13 3.28 7.83
CA LEU A 159 -7.43 4.51 7.52
C LEU A 159 -8.40 5.62 7.08
N ASN A 160 -8.18 6.84 7.54
CA ASN A 160 -8.94 8.00 7.09
C ASN A 160 -8.95 8.11 5.56
N PRO A 161 -10.10 8.47 4.95
CA PRO A 161 -10.17 8.67 3.51
C PRO A 161 -9.24 9.79 3.03
N ILE A 162 -8.78 9.68 1.79
CA ILE A 162 -8.08 10.77 1.13
C ILE A 162 -9.08 11.92 0.93
N ARG A 163 -8.72 13.11 1.38
CA ARG A 163 -9.51 14.32 1.16
C ARG A 163 -8.71 15.34 0.40
N GLY A 164 -9.35 15.97 -0.57
CA GLY A 164 -8.89 17.17 -1.26
C GLY A 164 -9.65 18.41 -0.77
N ASN A 165 -9.65 19.45 -1.58
CA ASN A 165 -10.32 20.72 -1.29
C ASN A 165 -11.78 20.77 -1.77
N THR A 166 -12.32 19.65 -2.24
CA THR A 166 -13.68 19.51 -2.76
C THR A 166 -14.35 18.28 -2.14
N GLU A 167 -15.67 18.16 -2.30
CA GLU A 167 -16.43 16.97 -1.88
C GLU A 167 -16.12 15.72 -2.73
N TYR A 168 -15.45 15.88 -3.88
CA TYR A 168 -15.09 14.77 -4.76
C TYR A 168 -13.87 14.02 -4.25
N ASN A 169 -14.02 12.74 -3.92
CA ASN A 169 -12.93 11.86 -3.46
C ASN A 169 -12.90 10.47 -4.14
N HIS A 170 -13.53 10.35 -5.30
CA HIS A 170 -13.58 9.11 -6.09
C HIS A 170 -12.31 8.96 -6.93
N LEU A 171 -11.21 8.62 -6.29
CA LEU A 171 -9.94 8.34 -6.95
C LEU A 171 -9.92 6.94 -7.55
N SER A 172 -9.14 6.73 -8.62
CA SER A 172 -8.79 5.37 -9.01
C SER A 172 -8.00 4.70 -7.89
N VAL A 173 -8.13 3.38 -7.73
CA VAL A 173 -7.41 2.64 -6.68
C VAL A 173 -5.89 2.85 -6.77
N ARG A 174 -5.34 2.94 -7.97
CA ARG A 174 -3.90 3.19 -8.21
C ARG A 174 -3.45 4.54 -7.65
N SER A 175 -4.24 5.58 -7.88
CA SER A 175 -4.00 6.91 -7.30
C SER A 175 -4.11 6.87 -5.78
N ALA A 176 -5.11 6.17 -5.25
CA ALA A 176 -5.30 6.03 -3.81
C ALA A 176 -4.10 5.31 -3.16
N VAL A 177 -3.64 4.20 -3.74
CA VAL A 177 -2.44 3.49 -3.27
C VAL A 177 -1.23 4.44 -3.23
N SER A 178 -0.96 5.16 -4.32
CA SER A 178 0.19 6.05 -4.39
C SER A 178 0.15 7.16 -3.35
N ILE A 179 -1.01 7.81 -3.17
CA ILE A 179 -1.19 8.89 -2.20
C ILE A 179 -1.09 8.35 -0.76
N ILE A 180 -1.68 7.19 -0.48
CA ILE A 180 -1.67 6.59 0.85
C ILE A 180 -0.24 6.18 1.24
N LEU A 181 0.47 5.51 0.35
CA LEU A 181 1.85 5.12 0.61
C LEU A 181 2.76 6.34 0.79
N ASP A 182 2.56 7.41 0.00
CA ASP A 182 3.29 8.66 0.17
C ASP A 182 3.01 9.31 1.54
N ARG A 183 1.75 9.39 1.96
CA ARG A 183 1.36 9.96 3.25
C ARG A 183 1.84 9.14 4.46
N LEU A 184 1.95 7.81 4.31
CA LEU A 184 2.43 6.95 5.39
C LEU A 184 3.96 6.87 5.45
N PHE A 185 4.63 6.91 4.29
CA PHE A 185 6.04 6.56 4.20
C PHE A 185 6.91 7.61 3.48
N GLY A 186 6.33 8.57 2.78
CA GLY A 186 7.04 9.60 2.01
C GLY A 186 7.64 10.70 2.87
N ASP A 187 6.92 11.14 3.89
CA ASP A 187 7.28 12.30 4.72
C ASP A 187 8.55 12.13 5.56
N GLU A 188 9.02 10.91 5.74
CA GLU A 188 10.24 10.66 6.52
C GLU A 188 11.45 11.41 5.94
N TRP A 189 11.51 11.51 4.62
CA TRP A 189 12.59 12.19 3.94
C TRP A 189 12.55 13.71 4.15
N TYR A 190 11.35 14.30 4.07
CA TYR A 190 11.13 15.74 4.31
C TYR A 190 11.35 16.09 5.77
N ASN A 191 10.83 15.31 6.70
CA ASN A 191 10.95 15.55 8.13
C ASN A 191 12.42 15.46 8.61
N LYS A 192 13.20 14.48 8.14
CA LYS A 192 14.64 14.40 8.45
C LYS A 192 15.41 15.62 7.92
N LYS A 193 15.10 16.07 6.71
CA LYS A 193 15.74 17.25 6.12
C LYS A 193 15.33 18.52 6.84
N LEU A 194 14.04 18.68 7.16
CA LEU A 194 13.52 19.85 7.89
C LEU A 194 14.10 19.91 9.30
N ASN A 195 14.11 18.79 10.03
CA ASN A 195 14.70 18.71 11.37
C ASN A 195 16.21 19.00 11.35
N LYS A 196 16.92 18.55 10.32
CA LYS A 196 18.34 18.88 10.15
C LYS A 196 18.55 20.37 9.91
N ILE A 197 17.76 21.00 9.04
CA ILE A 197 17.81 22.44 8.77
C ILE A 197 17.45 23.25 10.02
N ILE A 198 16.41 22.85 10.75
CA ILE A 198 16.02 23.51 12.01
C ILE A 198 17.15 23.38 13.04
N LEU A 199 17.77 22.22 13.16
CA LEU A 199 18.88 22.00 14.08
C LEU A 199 20.10 22.84 13.71
N GLU A 200 20.44 22.94 12.43
CA GLU A 200 21.52 23.79 11.92
C GLU A 200 21.23 25.27 12.20
N LEU A 201 20.01 25.74 11.96
CA LEU A 201 19.60 27.12 12.27
C LEU A 201 19.63 27.44 13.78
N LEU A 202 19.27 26.47 14.63
CA LEU A 202 19.32 26.63 16.09
C LEU A 202 20.77 26.67 16.60
N ILE A 203 21.68 25.88 16.02
CA ILE A 203 23.10 25.89 16.34
C ILE A 203 23.74 27.21 15.92
N ASP A 204 23.45 27.70 14.70
CA ASP A 204 23.95 28.98 14.20
C ASP A 204 23.44 30.15 15.06
N SER A 205 22.18 30.14 15.47
CA SER A 205 21.61 31.16 16.34
C SER A 205 22.22 31.16 17.76
N SER A 206 22.61 30.01 18.27
CA SER A 206 23.26 29.89 19.59
C SER A 206 24.73 30.39 19.58
N SER A 207 25.41 30.32 18.43
CA SER A 207 26.76 30.84 18.30
C SER A 207 26.83 32.38 18.29
N PHE A 208 25.69 33.05 18.02
CA PHE A 208 25.59 34.52 18.10
C PHE A 208 25.46 35.08 19.53
N TYR A 209 25.10 34.24 20.53
CA TYR A 209 24.93 34.68 21.93
C TYR A 209 26.15 34.53 22.82
N PHE A 210 27.26 33.99 22.29
CA PHE A 210 28.50 33.81 23.08
C PHE A 210 29.61 34.80 22.74
N HIS A 211 29.29 35.94 22.09
CA HIS A 211 30.25 37.03 21.80
C HIS A 211 29.77 38.37 22.33
N PHE A 212 29.47 38.45 23.63
CA PHE A 212 29.40 39.70 24.40
C PHE A 212 29.96 39.47 25.81
#